data_76b8deeae2c0860802bfd6a6ade4cc0e
#
_entry.id   76b8deeae2c0860802bfd6a6ade4cc0e
#
_cell.length_a   1.000
_cell.length_b   1.000
_cell.length_c   1.000
_cell.angle_alpha   90.00
_cell.angle_beta   90.00
_cell.angle_gamma   90.00
#
_symmetry.space_group_name_H-M   'P 1'
#
loop_
_entity.id
_entity.type
_entity.pdbx_description
1 polymer ?
#
loop_
_entity_poly.entity_id
_entity_poly.type
_entity_poly.pdbx_seq_one_letter_code
_entity_poly.pdbx_strand_id
1 'polypeptide(L)'
;MNKRILIVLEALEMGGVSRVSCVIADELVQNNHNVTLYSTLSNTSYYQTNANLHFARNKSSLSNKARKAITKARSIFKIETSPAFTNKTELANLLNYLEQHEFDTVILTARFISYAPDIKRKFPKIKAIGWVHNNALIYLDKYYVRSRSYFIQGLSELDCLIGLTESDVQTFSKYTSNARLIYNPITIEKNDVISNLTAKVISFAGRVDFPHKGIDYLIELASKLPSGWQIKMAGDGNPKEIKRFYALRKKLNAEEKISFEGKMNDTQLQNHYLNSSIYVMTSRWEGMPLVLAEAMSYGLPIVAFEQSGSSEVLAAGKYGVLIENGNIDEIAEAIHTLIRDTELRKHYQQLSLQRVHDFELARIMKRWEEVL
;
A
#
# COMPACT_ATOMS: atom_id res chain seq x y z
N MET A 1 24.24 6.38 14.86
CA MET A 1 23.96 6.09 16.30
C MET A 1 22.81 5.10 16.37
N ASN A 2 22.89 4.10 17.25
CA ASN A 2 21.79 3.14 17.44
C ASN A 2 20.57 3.86 18.06
N LYS A 3 19.41 3.76 17.41
CA LYS A 3 18.17 4.36 17.91
C LYS A 3 17.18 3.28 18.33
N ARG A 4 16.32 3.61 19.28
CA ARG A 4 15.15 2.83 19.65
C ARG A 4 13.93 3.37 18.89
N ILE A 5 13.37 2.56 17.99
CA ILE A 5 12.36 2.98 17.03
C ILE A 5 11.09 2.17 17.27
N LEU A 6 9.96 2.85 17.42
CA LEU A 6 8.64 2.23 17.47
C LEU A 6 7.89 2.51 16.16
N ILE A 7 7.49 1.48 15.44
CA ILE A 7 6.61 1.60 14.27
C ILE A 7 5.20 1.17 14.68
N VAL A 8 4.27 2.11 14.67
CA VAL A 8 2.87 1.88 15.07
C VAL A 8 2.02 1.63 13.85
N LEU A 9 1.36 0.48 13.82
CA LEU A 9 0.51 0.06 12.72
C LEU A 9 -0.76 -0.65 13.20
N GLU A 10 -1.77 -0.71 12.35
CA GLU A 10 -3.06 -1.27 12.70
C GLU A 10 -3.00 -2.79 12.84
N ALA A 11 -2.47 -3.45 11.83
CA ALA A 11 -2.38 -4.91 11.78
C ALA A 11 -1.10 -5.37 11.10
N LEU A 12 -0.64 -6.57 11.44
CA LEU A 12 0.46 -7.30 10.80
C LEU A 12 -0.06 -8.50 9.97
N GLU A 13 -1.23 -8.33 9.38
CA GLU A 13 -1.85 -9.28 8.47
C GLU A 13 -1.25 -9.19 7.06
N MET A 14 -1.65 -10.09 6.16
CA MET A 14 -1.24 -10.03 4.76
C MET A 14 -1.68 -8.72 4.10
N GLY A 15 -0.73 -7.95 3.58
CA GLY A 15 -1.00 -6.67 2.91
C GLY A 15 0.24 -5.80 2.74
N GLY A 16 0.17 -4.83 1.84
CA GLY A 16 1.32 -4.00 1.47
C GLY A 16 1.92 -3.22 2.65
N VAL A 17 1.08 -2.62 3.52
CA VAL A 17 1.55 -1.86 4.69
C VAL A 17 2.32 -2.75 5.65
N SER A 18 1.76 -3.91 6.00
CA SER A 18 2.43 -4.88 6.90
C SER A 18 3.74 -5.37 6.29
N ARG A 19 3.73 -5.71 4.99
CA ARG A 19 4.90 -6.21 4.29
C ARG A 19 6.04 -5.19 4.28
N VAL A 20 5.75 -3.97 3.83
CA VAL A 20 6.78 -2.93 3.77
C VAL A 20 7.26 -2.50 5.15
N SER A 21 6.39 -2.52 6.16
CA SER A 21 6.79 -2.22 7.55
C SER A 21 7.76 -3.27 8.10
N CYS A 22 7.55 -4.56 7.81
CA CYS A 22 8.49 -5.61 8.19
C CYS A 22 9.83 -5.47 7.46
N VAL A 23 9.83 -5.23 6.14
CA VAL A 23 11.07 -5.04 5.36
C VAL A 23 11.89 -3.86 5.86
N ILE A 24 11.27 -2.70 6.08
CA ILE A 24 11.96 -1.51 6.61
C ILE A 24 12.46 -1.77 8.05
N ALA A 25 11.65 -2.42 8.89
CA ALA A 25 12.04 -2.75 10.25
C ALA A 25 13.26 -3.69 10.30
N ASP A 26 13.28 -4.72 9.45
CA ASP A 26 14.39 -5.68 9.39
C ASP A 26 15.68 -5.03 8.94
N GLU A 27 15.62 -4.15 7.95
CA GLU A 27 16.79 -3.41 7.48
C GLU A 27 17.32 -2.43 8.53
N LEU A 28 16.43 -1.76 9.26
CA LEU A 28 16.81 -0.92 10.39
C LEU A 28 17.46 -1.75 11.52
N VAL A 29 17.01 -2.98 11.77
CA VAL A 29 17.66 -3.90 12.71
C VAL A 29 19.05 -4.29 12.22
N GLN A 30 19.21 -4.60 10.92
CA GLN A 30 20.53 -4.88 10.33
C GLN A 30 21.48 -3.68 10.45
N ASN A 31 20.95 -2.44 10.38
CA ASN A 31 21.69 -1.21 10.60
C ASN A 31 21.91 -0.89 12.11
N ASN A 32 21.73 -1.89 12.97
CA ASN A 32 21.93 -1.82 14.43
C ASN A 32 20.95 -0.92 15.18
N HIS A 33 19.77 -0.61 14.66
CA HIS A 33 18.70 0.01 15.43
C HIS A 33 17.92 -1.03 16.25
N ASN A 34 17.35 -0.62 17.38
CA ASN A 34 16.42 -1.45 18.14
C ASN A 34 14.99 -1.10 17.70
N VAL A 35 14.37 -1.95 16.90
CA VAL A 35 13.08 -1.69 16.28
C VAL A 35 11.98 -2.54 16.89
N THR A 36 10.84 -1.92 17.21
CA THR A 36 9.63 -2.60 17.64
C THR A 36 8.47 -2.28 16.69
N LEU A 37 7.82 -3.30 16.16
CA LEU A 37 6.54 -3.20 15.46
C LEU A 37 5.41 -3.33 16.49
N TYR A 38 4.65 -2.25 16.68
CA TYR A 38 3.52 -2.17 17.60
C TYR A 38 2.21 -2.30 16.84
N SER A 39 1.54 -3.45 16.95
CA SER A 39 0.26 -3.69 16.30
C SER A 39 -0.91 -3.53 17.26
N THR A 40 -1.98 -2.86 16.81
CA THR A 40 -3.16 -2.59 17.64
C THR A 40 -4.31 -3.60 17.45
N LEU A 41 -4.34 -4.35 16.36
CA LEU A 41 -5.42 -5.30 16.05
C LEU A 41 -4.96 -6.75 15.90
N SER A 42 -3.74 -6.99 15.43
CA SER A 42 -3.21 -8.35 15.25
C SER A 42 -2.74 -8.96 16.58
N ASN A 43 -2.77 -10.28 16.64
CA ASN A 43 -2.16 -11.09 17.71
C ASN A 43 -0.96 -11.89 17.21
N THR A 44 -0.71 -11.87 15.89
CA THR A 44 0.39 -12.55 15.21
C THR A 44 0.85 -11.70 14.04
N SER A 45 2.04 -11.96 13.51
CA SER A 45 2.49 -11.40 12.25
C SER A 45 2.37 -12.44 11.13
N TYR A 46 1.87 -12.00 9.98
CA TYR A 46 1.84 -12.83 8.76
C TYR A 46 3.24 -12.95 8.14
N TYR A 47 4.01 -11.87 8.15
CA TYR A 47 5.39 -11.85 7.65
C TYR A 47 6.35 -12.12 8.78
N GLN A 48 7.42 -12.89 8.50
CA GLN A 48 8.54 -13.02 9.42
C GLN A 48 9.29 -11.69 9.51
N THR A 49 9.85 -11.40 10.67
CA THR A 49 10.64 -10.18 10.91
C THR A 49 11.62 -10.40 12.05
N ASN A 50 12.78 -9.77 11.97
CA ASN A 50 13.78 -9.73 13.03
C ASN A 50 13.52 -8.61 14.06
N ALA A 51 12.57 -7.70 13.77
CA ALA A 51 12.15 -6.67 14.71
C ALA A 51 11.37 -7.25 15.88
N ASN A 52 11.42 -6.57 17.03
CA ASN A 52 10.58 -6.93 18.17
C ASN A 52 9.10 -6.74 17.81
N LEU A 53 8.25 -7.68 18.24
CA LEU A 53 6.81 -7.61 18.01
C LEU A 53 6.08 -7.32 19.31
N HIS A 54 5.24 -6.28 19.31
CA HIS A 54 4.30 -6.01 20.40
C HIS A 54 2.88 -5.96 19.89
N PHE A 55 2.00 -6.77 20.48
CA PHE A 55 0.58 -6.83 20.17
C PHE A 55 -0.22 -6.22 21.31
N ALA A 56 -0.79 -5.03 21.07
CA ALA A 56 -1.55 -4.32 22.08
C ALA A 56 -2.86 -5.02 22.40
N ARG A 57 -3.07 -5.39 23.66
CA ARG A 57 -4.32 -6.01 24.12
C ARG A 57 -5.42 -4.96 24.29
N ASN A 58 -6.11 -4.61 23.23
CA ASN A 58 -7.22 -3.68 23.25
C ASN A 58 -8.51 -4.37 23.69
N LYS A 59 -8.65 -4.62 25.00
CA LYS A 59 -9.91 -5.18 25.53
C LYS A 59 -11.05 -4.20 25.23
N SER A 60 -12.10 -4.71 24.58
CA SER A 60 -13.34 -3.96 24.36
C SER A 60 -14.04 -3.74 25.72
N SER A 61 -14.02 -2.50 26.21
CA SER A 61 -14.78 -2.10 27.40
C SER A 61 -16.16 -1.56 27.02
N LEU A 62 -17.11 -1.59 27.95
CA LEU A 62 -18.42 -0.97 27.78
C LEU A 62 -18.29 0.52 27.41
N SER A 63 -17.31 1.21 28.00
CA SER A 63 -17.01 2.62 27.68
C SER A 63 -16.54 2.81 26.25
N ASN A 64 -15.78 1.88 25.65
CA ASN A 64 -15.39 1.93 24.25
C ASN A 64 -16.55 1.71 23.30
N LYS A 65 -17.49 0.80 23.65
CA LYS A 65 -18.73 0.60 22.88
C LYS A 65 -19.58 1.87 22.89
N ALA A 66 -19.75 2.49 24.07
CA ALA A 66 -20.48 3.76 24.19
C ALA A 66 -19.86 4.89 23.36
N ARG A 67 -18.52 5.05 23.38
CA ARG A 67 -17.83 6.05 22.57
C ARG A 67 -17.98 5.82 21.06
N LYS A 68 -17.89 4.57 20.62
CA LYS A 68 -18.15 4.20 19.20
C LYS A 68 -19.59 4.53 18.80
N ALA A 69 -20.57 4.28 19.69
CA ALA A 69 -21.96 4.66 19.46
C ALA A 69 -22.14 6.19 19.36
N ILE A 70 -21.53 6.95 20.28
CA ILE A 70 -21.51 8.43 20.22
C ILE A 70 -20.86 8.92 18.92
N THR A 71 -19.72 8.36 18.53
CA THR A 71 -19.04 8.70 17.27
C THR A 71 -19.93 8.44 16.06
N LYS A 72 -20.64 7.30 16.06
CA LYS A 72 -21.60 6.96 15.00
C LYS A 72 -22.77 7.96 14.96
N ALA A 73 -23.34 8.32 16.10
CA ALA A 73 -24.41 9.32 16.19
C ALA A 73 -23.92 10.70 15.69
N ARG A 74 -22.76 11.18 16.16
CA ARG A 74 -22.15 12.45 15.69
C ARG A 74 -21.90 12.43 14.19
N SER A 75 -21.51 11.30 13.63
CA SER A 75 -21.25 11.17 12.20
C SER A 75 -22.51 11.37 11.33
N ILE A 76 -23.72 11.07 11.85
CA ILE A 76 -24.98 11.33 11.16
C ILE A 76 -25.18 12.85 10.99
N PHE A 77 -24.79 13.62 12.00
CA PHE A 77 -24.87 15.10 11.99
C PHE A 77 -23.63 15.76 11.38
N LYS A 78 -22.75 14.99 10.72
CA LYS A 78 -21.47 15.49 10.13
C LYS A 78 -20.55 16.18 11.16
N ILE A 79 -20.67 15.85 12.45
CA ILE A 79 -19.81 16.40 13.51
C ILE A 79 -18.55 15.54 13.59
N GLU A 80 -17.39 16.16 13.43
CA GLU A 80 -16.09 15.49 13.57
C GLU A 80 -15.88 14.96 14.97
N THR A 81 -15.18 13.83 15.06
CA THR A 81 -14.84 13.20 16.33
C THR A 81 -13.36 12.82 16.37
N SER A 82 -12.69 13.18 17.45
CA SER A 82 -11.29 12.82 17.67
C SER A 82 -11.09 11.31 17.65
N PRO A 83 -10.14 10.78 16.88
CA PRO A 83 -9.71 9.39 16.97
C PRO A 83 -9.25 9.00 18.38
N ALA A 84 -8.58 9.92 19.09
CA ALA A 84 -8.20 9.76 20.49
C ALA A 84 -9.40 9.55 21.42
N PHE A 85 -10.53 10.24 21.20
CA PHE A 85 -11.77 10.00 21.93
C PHE A 85 -12.38 8.65 21.59
N THR A 86 -12.49 8.33 20.31
CA THR A 86 -13.13 7.10 19.83
C THR A 86 -12.38 5.84 20.28
N ASN A 87 -11.04 5.91 20.25
CA ASN A 87 -10.12 4.81 20.56
C ASN A 87 -9.29 5.10 21.83
N LYS A 88 -9.90 5.69 22.87
CA LYS A 88 -9.20 6.14 24.07
C LYS A 88 -8.33 5.05 24.72
N THR A 89 -8.81 3.82 24.79
CA THR A 89 -8.04 2.70 25.36
C THR A 89 -6.81 2.38 24.52
N GLU A 90 -6.92 2.44 23.20
CA GLU A 90 -5.80 2.19 22.30
C GLU A 90 -4.72 3.26 22.45
N LEU A 91 -5.11 4.54 22.47
CA LEU A 91 -4.18 5.64 22.73
C LEU A 91 -3.53 5.51 24.13
N ALA A 92 -4.31 5.21 25.17
CA ALA A 92 -3.78 5.03 26.52
C ALA A 92 -2.77 3.87 26.57
N ASN A 93 -3.03 2.75 25.90
CA ASN A 93 -2.11 1.62 25.82
C ASN A 93 -0.79 2.02 25.10
N LEU A 94 -0.90 2.77 24.01
CA LEU A 94 0.27 3.27 23.28
C LEU A 94 1.12 4.23 24.16
N LEU A 95 0.48 5.19 24.82
CA LEU A 95 1.17 6.14 25.71
C LEU A 95 1.83 5.45 26.90
N ASN A 96 1.17 4.45 27.51
CA ASN A 96 1.75 3.65 28.58
C ASN A 96 2.94 2.81 28.09
N TYR A 97 2.85 2.26 26.87
CA TYR A 97 3.94 1.51 26.28
C TYR A 97 5.16 2.41 26.03
N LEU A 98 4.95 3.61 25.48
CA LEU A 98 6.00 4.62 25.31
C LEU A 98 6.63 5.07 26.64
N GLU A 99 5.86 5.10 27.73
CA GLU A 99 6.34 5.45 29.07
C GLU A 99 7.19 4.35 29.72
N GLN A 100 6.82 3.09 29.47
CA GLN A 100 7.53 1.92 30.03
C GLN A 100 8.79 1.56 29.24
N HIS A 101 8.87 1.98 27.98
CA HIS A 101 9.98 1.68 27.07
C HIS A 101 10.47 3.00 26.46
N GLU A 102 11.72 3.33 26.68
CA GLU A 102 12.29 4.54 26.08
C GLU A 102 12.49 4.38 24.57
N PHE A 103 11.90 5.28 23.79
CA PHE A 103 12.08 5.36 22.35
C PHE A 103 12.63 6.72 21.93
N ASP A 104 13.51 6.72 20.92
CA ASP A 104 14.05 7.95 20.33
C ASP A 104 13.11 8.45 19.22
N THR A 105 12.48 7.51 18.51
CA THR A 105 11.62 7.80 17.35
C THR A 105 10.36 6.94 17.40
N VAL A 106 9.21 7.56 17.10
CA VAL A 106 7.95 6.87 16.82
C VAL A 106 7.53 7.14 15.38
N ILE A 107 7.27 6.07 14.63
CA ILE A 107 6.75 6.13 13.26
C ILE A 107 5.26 5.79 13.31
N LEU A 108 4.43 6.74 12.93
CA LEU A 108 2.97 6.66 13.00
C LEU A 108 2.40 6.41 11.62
N THR A 109 1.85 5.22 11.38
CA THR A 109 1.23 4.92 10.09
C THR A 109 -0.24 5.36 10.05
N ALA A 110 -0.68 5.84 8.90
CA ALA A 110 -2.09 6.10 8.59
C ALA A 110 -2.81 6.90 9.70
N ARG A 111 -3.87 6.33 10.32
CA ARG A 111 -4.70 7.00 11.33
C ARG A 111 -3.97 7.36 12.63
N PHE A 112 -2.87 6.69 12.92
CA PHE A 112 -2.09 6.96 14.14
C PHE A 112 -1.40 8.32 14.11
N ILE A 113 -1.25 8.94 12.94
CA ILE A 113 -0.80 10.33 12.80
C ILE A 113 -1.67 11.27 13.65
N SER A 114 -2.97 11.00 13.79
CA SER A 114 -3.86 11.77 14.65
C SER A 114 -3.53 11.70 16.15
N TYR A 115 -2.61 10.81 16.57
CA TYR A 115 -2.12 10.72 17.96
C TYR A 115 -0.85 11.52 18.22
N ALA A 116 -0.23 12.09 17.17
CA ALA A 116 0.99 12.88 17.33
C ALA A 116 0.85 14.01 18.36
N PRO A 117 -0.25 14.78 18.46
CA PRO A 117 -0.41 15.82 19.47
C PRO A 117 -0.35 15.28 20.91
N ASP A 118 -0.96 14.13 21.17
CA ASP A 118 -0.97 13.50 22.50
C ASP A 118 0.41 12.94 22.86
N ILE A 119 1.11 12.36 21.88
CA ILE A 119 2.47 11.83 22.06
C ILE A 119 3.45 12.97 22.31
N LYS A 120 3.45 14.03 21.51
CA LYS A 120 4.37 15.18 21.64
C LYS A 120 4.14 15.93 22.95
N ARG A 121 2.88 16.04 23.42
CA ARG A 121 2.55 16.65 24.71
C ARG A 121 3.14 15.88 25.88
N LYS A 122 3.07 14.53 25.85
CA LYS A 122 3.58 13.69 26.94
C LYS A 122 5.09 13.41 26.82
N PHE A 123 5.59 13.30 25.59
CA PHE A 123 6.98 12.94 25.29
C PHE A 123 7.59 13.91 24.26
N PRO A 124 7.88 15.17 24.65
CA PRO A 124 8.32 16.21 23.70
C PRO A 124 9.67 15.93 23.03
N LYS A 125 10.48 15.05 23.60
CA LYS A 125 11.79 14.66 23.04
C LYS A 125 11.72 13.55 22.02
N ILE A 126 10.64 12.77 21.98
CA ILE A 126 10.47 11.70 20.99
C ILE A 126 10.28 12.33 19.62
N LYS A 127 11.05 11.89 18.63
CA LYS A 127 10.86 12.26 17.24
C LYS A 127 9.62 11.54 16.68
N ALA A 128 8.62 12.29 16.22
CA ALA A 128 7.40 11.76 15.65
C ALA A 128 7.44 11.84 14.12
N ILE A 129 7.48 10.69 13.45
CA ILE A 129 7.47 10.58 11.99
C ILE A 129 6.11 10.03 11.55
N GLY A 130 5.42 10.72 10.65
CA GLY A 130 4.24 10.20 9.98
C GLY A 130 4.63 9.42 8.73
N TRP A 131 4.01 8.26 8.50
CA TRP A 131 4.22 7.47 7.28
C TRP A 131 2.87 7.16 6.64
N VAL A 132 2.59 7.82 5.52
CA VAL A 132 1.34 7.63 4.78
C VAL A 132 1.49 6.51 3.75
N HIS A 133 0.42 5.69 3.61
CA HIS A 133 0.41 4.52 2.73
C HIS A 133 -0.70 4.59 1.68
N ASN A 134 -1.35 5.74 1.55
CA ASN A 134 -2.38 5.96 0.54
C ASN A 134 -2.33 7.40 0.05
N ASN A 135 -3.02 7.67 -1.05
CA ASN A 135 -3.13 9.00 -1.64
C ASN A 135 -3.68 10.03 -0.63
N ALA A 136 -3.11 11.24 -0.64
CA ALA A 136 -3.44 12.32 0.28
C ALA A 136 -4.94 12.71 0.23
N LEU A 137 -5.52 12.81 -0.96
CA LEU A 137 -6.94 13.15 -1.12
C LEU A 137 -7.85 12.05 -0.59
N ILE A 138 -7.46 10.77 -0.78
CA ILE A 138 -8.20 9.63 -0.21
C ILE A 138 -8.18 9.69 1.33
N TYR A 139 -7.07 10.06 1.95
CA TYR A 139 -7.04 10.27 3.40
C TYR A 139 -7.94 11.43 3.83
N LEU A 140 -7.81 12.59 3.21
CA LEU A 140 -8.49 13.81 3.63
C LEU A 140 -10.00 13.81 3.33
N ASP A 141 -10.40 13.26 2.17
CA ASP A 141 -11.76 13.42 1.65
C ASP A 141 -12.60 12.13 1.73
N LYS A 142 -11.97 10.98 2.02
CA LYS A 142 -12.68 9.70 2.12
C LYS A 142 -12.46 9.00 3.47
N TYR A 143 -11.21 8.71 3.84
CA TYR A 143 -10.95 7.90 5.04
C TYR A 143 -11.12 8.69 6.33
N TYR A 144 -10.61 9.92 6.38
CA TYR A 144 -10.63 10.74 7.59
C TYR A 144 -11.56 11.95 7.51
N VAL A 145 -12.47 11.99 6.56
CA VAL A 145 -13.44 13.08 6.39
C VAL A 145 -14.20 13.43 7.68
N ARG A 146 -14.43 12.44 8.57
CA ARG A 146 -15.12 12.60 9.86
C ARG A 146 -14.18 12.91 11.04
N SER A 147 -12.90 13.03 10.79
CA SER A 147 -11.85 13.38 11.75
C SER A 147 -10.75 14.20 11.08
N ARG A 148 -11.08 14.89 10.01
CA ARG A 148 -10.13 15.60 9.13
C ARG A 148 -9.32 16.64 9.91
N SER A 149 -9.96 17.46 10.74
CA SER A 149 -9.27 18.48 11.53
C SER A 149 -8.25 17.86 12.50
N TYR A 150 -8.59 16.72 13.11
CA TYR A 150 -7.69 16.00 14.00
C TYR A 150 -6.53 15.33 13.26
N PHE A 151 -6.77 14.84 12.05
CA PHE A 151 -5.70 14.30 11.22
C PHE A 151 -4.75 15.41 10.77
N ILE A 152 -5.28 16.58 10.34
CA ILE A 152 -4.49 17.76 10.01
C ILE A 152 -3.70 18.28 11.21
N GLN A 153 -4.30 18.33 12.39
CA GLN A 153 -3.58 18.66 13.62
C GLN A 153 -2.46 17.65 13.90
N GLY A 154 -2.71 16.36 13.66
CA GLY A 154 -1.67 15.34 13.76
C GLY A 154 -0.50 15.60 12.82
N LEU A 155 -0.78 15.96 11.56
CA LEU A 155 0.25 16.30 10.57
C LEU A 155 1.11 17.51 10.98
N SER A 156 0.52 18.54 11.61
CA SER A 156 1.25 19.74 12.04
C SER A 156 2.18 19.52 13.23
N GLU A 157 1.98 18.45 13.99
CA GLU A 157 2.80 18.08 15.16
C GLU A 157 3.93 17.08 14.83
N LEU A 158 4.03 16.64 13.58
CA LEU A 158 5.09 15.73 13.15
C LEU A 158 6.42 16.46 12.97
N ASP A 159 7.51 15.81 13.37
CA ASP A 159 8.87 16.27 13.04
C ASP A 159 9.23 15.98 11.56
N CYS A 160 8.61 14.96 10.97
CA CYS A 160 8.72 14.64 9.55
C CYS A 160 7.49 13.84 9.09
N LEU A 161 7.04 14.09 7.85
CA LEU A 161 6.05 13.25 7.17
C LEU A 161 6.69 12.57 5.95
N ILE A 162 6.53 11.27 5.84
CA ILE A 162 6.95 10.50 4.68
C ILE A 162 5.71 10.27 3.78
N GLY A 163 5.75 10.85 2.59
CA GLY A 163 4.82 10.61 1.49
C GLY A 163 5.42 9.65 0.47
N LEU A 164 4.58 8.95 -0.28
CA LEU A 164 4.98 7.93 -1.25
C LEU A 164 4.98 8.44 -2.70
N THR A 165 4.41 9.61 -2.96
CA THR A 165 4.38 10.26 -4.27
C THR A 165 4.69 11.74 -4.13
N GLU A 166 5.21 12.37 -5.19
CA GLU A 166 5.44 13.83 -5.19
C GLU A 166 4.14 14.59 -4.95
N SER A 167 3.02 14.14 -5.53
CA SER A 167 1.72 14.78 -5.36
C SER A 167 1.22 14.70 -3.92
N ASP A 168 1.49 13.59 -3.20
CA ASP A 168 1.16 13.47 -1.77
C ASP A 168 2.01 14.40 -0.92
N VAL A 169 3.32 14.46 -1.17
CA VAL A 169 4.23 15.40 -0.49
C VAL A 169 3.77 16.83 -0.69
N GLN A 170 3.47 17.23 -1.93
CA GLN A 170 2.97 18.57 -2.25
C GLN A 170 1.66 18.88 -1.52
N THR A 171 0.73 17.92 -1.48
CA THR A 171 -0.57 18.11 -0.82
C THR A 171 -0.40 18.24 0.69
N PHE A 172 0.40 17.38 1.32
CA PHE A 172 0.61 17.39 2.76
C PHE A 172 1.51 18.52 3.25
N SER A 173 2.39 19.07 2.41
CA SER A 173 3.22 20.24 2.74
C SER A 173 2.40 21.48 3.11
N LYS A 174 1.09 21.49 2.82
CA LYS A 174 0.16 22.51 3.31
C LYS A 174 -0.13 22.39 4.82
N TYR A 175 0.14 21.25 5.43
CA TYR A 175 -0.22 20.91 6.81
C TYR A 175 0.96 20.55 7.70
N THR A 176 2.14 20.30 7.13
CA THR A 176 3.39 20.04 7.87
C THR A 176 4.55 20.75 7.21
N SER A 177 5.52 21.21 8.01
CA SER A 177 6.68 21.95 7.51
C SER A 177 7.78 21.05 6.91
N ASN A 178 7.73 19.75 7.15
CA ASN A 178 8.77 18.81 6.76
C ASN A 178 8.17 17.53 6.17
N ALA A 179 7.65 17.62 4.94
CA ALA A 179 7.23 16.48 4.16
C ALA A 179 8.38 15.99 3.25
N ARG A 180 8.61 14.69 3.19
CA ARG A 180 9.67 14.05 2.42
C ARG A 180 9.10 12.94 1.54
N LEU A 181 9.61 12.84 0.31
CA LEU A 181 9.33 11.71 -0.57
C LEU A 181 10.27 10.57 -0.25
N ILE A 182 9.74 9.46 0.23
CA ILE A 182 10.48 8.20 0.37
C ILE A 182 9.61 7.09 -0.20
N TYR A 183 10.05 6.47 -1.27
CA TYR A 183 9.33 5.36 -1.91
C TYR A 183 9.31 4.12 -1.01
N ASN A 184 8.31 3.29 -1.20
CA ASN A 184 8.36 1.93 -0.68
C ASN A 184 9.38 1.11 -1.48
N PRO A 185 10.20 0.26 -0.83
CA PRO A 185 11.10 -0.64 -1.54
C PRO A 185 10.33 -1.78 -2.19
N ILE A 186 11.01 -2.47 -3.13
CA ILE A 186 10.57 -3.79 -3.59
C ILE A 186 10.63 -4.74 -2.41
N THR A 187 9.56 -5.50 -2.22
CA THR A 187 9.38 -6.35 -1.03
C THR A 187 9.53 -7.85 -1.31
N ILE A 188 9.65 -8.24 -2.56
CA ILE A 188 9.98 -9.62 -2.98
C ILE A 188 11.48 -9.72 -3.24
N GLU A 189 12.07 -10.86 -2.94
CA GLU A 189 13.47 -11.11 -3.26
C GLU A 189 13.71 -10.93 -4.76
N LYS A 190 14.76 -10.16 -5.08
CA LYS A 190 15.20 -9.99 -6.46
C LYS A 190 15.75 -11.30 -6.97
N ASN A 191 15.17 -11.81 -8.04
CA ASN A 191 15.69 -12.95 -8.77
C ASN A 191 16.38 -12.43 -10.03
N ASP A 192 17.52 -13.00 -10.44
CA ASP A 192 18.19 -12.64 -11.69
C ASP A 192 17.40 -13.11 -12.93
N VAL A 193 16.36 -13.92 -12.71
CA VAL A 193 15.48 -14.44 -13.76
C VAL A 193 14.34 -13.45 -14.02
N ILE A 194 14.18 -13.08 -15.30
CA ILE A 194 13.09 -12.23 -15.78
C ILE A 194 12.14 -13.00 -16.69
N SER A 195 10.93 -12.50 -16.91
CA SER A 195 10.00 -13.07 -17.87
C SER A 195 10.57 -13.06 -19.29
N ASN A 196 10.38 -14.13 -20.04
CA ASN A 196 10.72 -14.22 -21.45
C ASN A 196 9.67 -13.61 -22.38
N LEU A 197 8.54 -13.12 -21.82
CA LEU A 197 7.42 -12.49 -22.50
C LEU A 197 6.71 -13.37 -23.56
N THR A 198 6.85 -14.69 -23.50
CA THR A 198 6.25 -15.59 -24.50
C THR A 198 4.90 -16.16 -24.08
N ALA A 199 4.61 -16.14 -22.78
CA ALA A 199 3.34 -16.63 -22.25
C ALA A 199 2.17 -15.73 -22.71
N LYS A 200 1.06 -16.32 -23.12
CA LYS A 200 -0.16 -15.59 -23.45
C LYS A 200 -0.95 -15.25 -22.17
N VAL A 201 -0.26 -14.70 -21.18
CA VAL A 201 -0.77 -14.40 -19.84
C VAL A 201 -0.52 -12.95 -19.49
N ILE A 202 -1.57 -12.30 -19.03
CA ILE A 202 -1.54 -10.98 -18.41
C ILE A 202 -1.66 -11.17 -16.91
N SER A 203 -0.70 -10.68 -16.14
CA SER A 203 -0.68 -10.75 -14.69
C SER A 203 -1.52 -9.63 -14.07
N PHE A 204 -2.22 -9.95 -13.00
CA PHE A 204 -2.77 -9.01 -12.03
C PHE A 204 -2.50 -9.57 -10.62
N ALA A 205 -2.05 -8.71 -9.70
CA ALA A 205 -1.87 -9.07 -8.30
C ALA A 205 -2.57 -8.06 -7.40
N GLY A 206 -3.45 -8.53 -6.51
CA GLY A 206 -4.18 -7.66 -5.60
C GLY A 206 -5.41 -8.33 -4.99
N ARG A 207 -5.96 -7.69 -3.94
CA ARG A 207 -7.18 -8.19 -3.31
C ARG A 207 -8.38 -8.13 -4.26
N VAL A 208 -9.32 -9.07 -4.10
CA VAL A 208 -10.65 -8.97 -4.73
C VAL A 208 -11.42 -7.87 -4.00
N ASP A 209 -11.24 -6.64 -4.45
CA ASP A 209 -11.82 -5.41 -3.88
C ASP A 209 -12.35 -4.56 -5.03
N PHE A 210 -13.64 -4.69 -5.32
CA PHE A 210 -14.25 -4.02 -6.47
C PHE A 210 -14.14 -2.50 -6.41
N PRO A 211 -14.46 -1.82 -5.28
CA PRO A 211 -14.36 -0.38 -5.20
C PRO A 211 -12.93 0.17 -5.36
N HIS A 212 -11.95 -0.53 -4.83
CA HIS A 212 -10.56 -0.06 -4.78
C HIS A 212 -9.76 -0.57 -5.99
N LYS A 213 -9.68 -1.89 -6.16
CA LYS A 213 -8.85 -2.53 -7.19
C LYS A 213 -9.48 -2.56 -8.60
N GLY A 214 -10.74 -2.10 -8.74
CA GLY A 214 -11.41 -2.06 -10.03
C GLY A 214 -11.59 -3.44 -10.66
N ILE A 215 -12.01 -4.42 -9.84
CA ILE A 215 -12.18 -5.81 -10.30
C ILE A 215 -13.27 -5.94 -11.38
N ASP A 216 -14.27 -5.07 -11.36
CA ASP A 216 -15.24 -4.92 -12.44
C ASP A 216 -14.57 -4.52 -13.77
N TYR A 217 -13.70 -3.53 -13.75
CA TYR A 217 -12.90 -3.11 -14.89
C TYR A 217 -11.99 -4.24 -15.40
N LEU A 218 -11.36 -4.98 -14.48
CA LEU A 218 -10.48 -6.10 -14.83
C LEU A 218 -11.24 -7.20 -15.57
N ILE A 219 -12.47 -7.55 -15.11
CA ILE A 219 -13.29 -8.59 -15.76
C ILE A 219 -13.84 -8.10 -17.10
N GLU A 220 -14.23 -6.83 -17.20
CA GLU A 220 -14.67 -6.23 -18.47
C GLU A 220 -13.52 -6.21 -19.48
N LEU A 221 -12.32 -5.79 -19.08
CA LEU A 221 -11.12 -5.87 -19.90
C LEU A 221 -10.86 -7.30 -20.38
N ALA A 222 -10.97 -8.28 -19.48
CA ALA A 222 -10.75 -9.68 -19.83
C ALA A 222 -11.69 -10.15 -20.95
N SER A 223 -12.97 -9.72 -20.95
CA SER A 223 -13.94 -10.08 -22.00
C SER A 223 -13.55 -9.56 -23.39
N LYS A 224 -12.69 -8.55 -23.47
CA LYS A 224 -12.20 -7.95 -24.74
C LYS A 224 -10.89 -8.57 -25.24
N LEU A 225 -10.28 -9.51 -24.53
CA LEU A 225 -9.01 -10.12 -24.93
C LEU A 225 -9.17 -11.02 -26.17
N PRO A 226 -8.16 -11.08 -27.06
CA PRO A 226 -8.14 -11.99 -28.17
C PRO A 226 -8.07 -13.45 -27.73
N SER A 227 -8.38 -14.37 -28.65
CA SER A 227 -8.32 -15.81 -28.35
C SER A 227 -6.93 -16.24 -27.90
N GLY A 228 -6.90 -17.15 -26.96
CA GLY A 228 -5.67 -17.71 -26.38
C GLY A 228 -4.97 -16.82 -25.33
N TRP A 229 -5.36 -15.56 -25.14
CA TRP A 229 -4.86 -14.71 -24.06
C TRP A 229 -5.81 -14.72 -22.88
N GLN A 230 -5.23 -14.68 -21.67
CA GLN A 230 -5.99 -14.67 -20.42
C GLN A 230 -5.34 -13.76 -19.37
N ILE A 231 -6.15 -13.24 -18.48
CA ILE A 231 -5.68 -12.60 -17.24
C ILE A 231 -5.61 -13.65 -16.14
N LYS A 232 -4.49 -13.73 -15.45
CA LYS A 232 -4.36 -14.50 -14.20
C LYS A 232 -4.33 -13.54 -13.04
N MET A 233 -5.26 -13.69 -12.11
CA MET A 233 -5.41 -12.85 -10.95
C MET A 233 -4.92 -13.57 -9.68
N ALA A 234 -3.81 -13.11 -9.13
CA ALA A 234 -3.28 -13.53 -7.82
C ALA A 234 -3.81 -12.61 -6.72
N GLY A 235 -4.16 -13.17 -5.56
CA GLY A 235 -4.54 -12.38 -4.39
C GLY A 235 -5.56 -13.06 -3.50
N ASP A 236 -6.05 -12.30 -2.51
CA ASP A 236 -7.05 -12.76 -1.55
C ASP A 236 -8.31 -11.90 -1.66
N GLY A 237 -9.39 -12.30 -0.99
CA GLY A 237 -10.61 -11.54 -0.94
C GLY A 237 -11.62 -12.10 0.06
N ASN A 238 -12.55 -11.27 0.49
CA ASN A 238 -13.62 -11.81 1.32
C ASN A 238 -14.58 -12.67 0.46
N PRO A 239 -15.25 -13.66 1.05
CA PRO A 239 -16.11 -14.60 0.32
C PRO A 239 -17.21 -13.93 -0.51
N LYS A 240 -17.74 -12.78 -0.07
CA LYS A 240 -18.76 -12.02 -0.79
C LYS A 240 -18.22 -11.41 -2.07
N GLU A 241 -17.04 -10.80 -2.03
CA GLU A 241 -16.40 -10.21 -3.20
C GLU A 241 -15.92 -11.29 -4.18
N ILE A 242 -15.42 -12.43 -3.69
CA ILE A 242 -15.06 -13.58 -4.53
C ILE A 242 -16.31 -14.14 -5.24
N LYS A 243 -17.43 -14.28 -4.54
CA LYS A 243 -18.71 -14.68 -5.15
C LYS A 243 -19.14 -13.69 -6.26
N ARG A 244 -18.98 -12.39 -5.98
CA ARG A 244 -19.29 -11.33 -6.95
C ARG A 244 -18.38 -11.41 -8.18
N PHE A 245 -17.10 -11.71 -8.01
CA PHE A 245 -16.15 -11.94 -9.10
C PHE A 245 -16.64 -13.04 -10.05
N TYR A 246 -16.97 -14.22 -9.53
CA TYR A 246 -17.44 -15.32 -10.36
C TYR A 246 -18.78 -15.03 -11.05
N ALA A 247 -19.70 -14.33 -10.37
CA ALA A 247 -20.97 -13.93 -10.95
C ALA A 247 -20.79 -12.95 -12.13
N LEU A 248 -19.93 -11.94 -11.97
CA LEU A 248 -19.68 -10.97 -13.03
C LEU A 248 -18.89 -11.58 -14.19
N ARG A 249 -17.89 -12.43 -13.90
CA ARG A 249 -17.13 -13.19 -14.89
C ARG A 249 -18.05 -14.00 -15.82
N LYS A 250 -19.02 -14.73 -15.23
CA LYS A 250 -20.03 -15.48 -15.99
C LYS A 250 -20.93 -14.56 -16.78
N LYS A 251 -21.40 -13.45 -16.18
CA LYS A 251 -22.29 -12.48 -16.86
C LYS A 251 -21.64 -11.89 -18.13
N LEU A 252 -20.33 -11.70 -18.13
CA LEU A 252 -19.56 -11.10 -19.24
C LEU A 252 -18.93 -12.16 -20.17
N ASN A 253 -19.26 -13.45 -20.01
CA ASN A 253 -18.71 -14.57 -20.78
C ASN A 253 -17.17 -14.57 -20.81
N ALA A 254 -16.56 -14.28 -19.64
CA ALA A 254 -15.10 -14.14 -19.47
C ALA A 254 -14.46 -15.36 -18.77
N GLU A 255 -15.15 -16.52 -18.70
CA GLU A 255 -14.70 -17.70 -17.95
C GLU A 255 -13.36 -18.25 -18.45
N GLU A 256 -13.11 -18.18 -19.75
CA GLU A 256 -11.84 -18.62 -20.36
C GLU A 256 -10.80 -17.48 -20.45
N LYS A 257 -11.20 -16.24 -20.10
CA LYS A 257 -10.40 -15.04 -20.29
C LYS A 257 -9.78 -14.51 -18.99
N ILE A 258 -10.32 -14.89 -17.83
CA ILE A 258 -9.78 -14.52 -16.54
C ILE A 258 -9.93 -15.65 -15.53
N SER A 259 -8.84 -15.98 -14.82
CA SER A 259 -8.84 -16.92 -13.70
C SER A 259 -8.46 -16.22 -12.40
N PHE A 260 -9.06 -16.66 -11.29
CA PHE A 260 -8.68 -16.25 -9.94
C PHE A 260 -7.86 -17.38 -9.32
N GLU A 261 -6.56 -17.12 -9.16
CA GLU A 261 -5.58 -18.13 -8.71
C GLU A 261 -5.49 -18.19 -7.17
N GLY A 262 -6.18 -17.29 -6.46
CA GLY A 262 -6.16 -17.24 -5.00
C GLY A 262 -4.89 -16.60 -4.42
N LYS A 263 -4.76 -16.76 -3.10
CA LYS A 263 -3.63 -16.24 -2.32
C LYS A 263 -2.34 -16.99 -2.68
N MET A 264 -1.27 -16.24 -2.90
CA MET A 264 0.06 -16.77 -3.24
C MET A 264 1.08 -16.42 -2.16
N ASN A 265 2.00 -17.32 -1.88
CA ASN A 265 3.25 -17.02 -1.18
C ASN A 265 4.26 -16.37 -2.14
N ASP A 266 5.43 -15.96 -1.63
CA ASP A 266 6.42 -15.23 -2.43
C ASP A 266 6.91 -16.04 -3.63
N THR A 267 7.24 -17.34 -3.47
CA THR A 267 7.67 -18.21 -4.57
C THR A 267 6.58 -18.38 -5.63
N GLN A 268 5.32 -18.53 -5.23
CA GLN A 268 4.19 -18.62 -6.15
C GLN A 268 3.98 -17.31 -6.89
N LEU A 269 4.12 -16.17 -6.21
CA LEU A 269 3.97 -14.85 -6.81
C LEU A 269 5.12 -14.54 -7.81
N GLN A 270 6.35 -14.94 -7.49
CA GLN A 270 7.49 -14.90 -8.43
C GLN A 270 7.18 -15.69 -9.70
N ASN A 271 6.73 -16.94 -9.55
CA ASN A 271 6.35 -17.77 -10.69
C ASN A 271 5.18 -17.18 -11.49
N HIS A 272 4.24 -16.54 -10.82
CA HIS A 272 3.14 -15.84 -11.46
C HIS A 272 3.63 -14.70 -12.37
N TYR A 273 4.59 -13.87 -11.91
CA TYR A 273 5.20 -12.84 -12.73
C TYR A 273 6.07 -13.42 -13.86
N LEU A 274 6.92 -14.42 -13.58
CA LEU A 274 7.80 -15.05 -14.57
C LEU A 274 7.02 -15.69 -15.71
N ASN A 275 5.85 -16.25 -15.45
CA ASN A 275 4.98 -16.90 -16.44
C ASN A 275 3.93 -15.94 -17.05
N SER A 276 4.21 -14.64 -17.04
CA SER A 276 3.36 -13.62 -17.62
C SER A 276 4.14 -12.77 -18.62
N SER A 277 3.44 -12.11 -19.55
CA SER A 277 4.06 -11.27 -20.57
C SER A 277 3.70 -9.79 -20.47
N ILE A 278 2.66 -9.45 -19.70
CA ILE A 278 2.16 -8.10 -19.47
C ILE A 278 1.63 -8.08 -18.03
N TYR A 279 1.76 -6.95 -17.36
CA TYR A 279 1.08 -6.68 -16.08
C TYR A 279 0.02 -5.60 -16.29
N VAL A 280 -1.18 -5.81 -15.74
CA VAL A 280 -2.26 -4.81 -15.80
C VAL A 280 -2.67 -4.38 -14.38
N MET A 281 -2.94 -3.08 -14.19
CA MET A 281 -3.49 -2.55 -12.95
C MET A 281 -4.72 -1.69 -13.23
N THR A 282 -5.86 -2.11 -12.67
CA THR A 282 -7.16 -1.43 -12.84
C THR A 282 -7.62 -0.68 -11.58
N SER A 283 -6.71 -0.45 -10.62
CA SER A 283 -7.04 0.22 -9.35
C SER A 283 -7.54 1.65 -9.57
N ARG A 284 -8.62 2.00 -8.87
CA ARG A 284 -9.19 3.36 -8.92
C ARG A 284 -8.35 4.39 -8.17
N TRP A 285 -7.61 3.97 -7.16
CA TRP A 285 -6.63 4.79 -6.41
C TRP A 285 -5.59 3.89 -5.75
N GLU A 286 -4.40 4.41 -5.57
CA GLU A 286 -3.31 3.80 -4.81
C GLU A 286 -2.48 4.90 -4.13
N GLY A 287 -1.76 4.54 -3.06
CA GLY A 287 -0.65 5.38 -2.59
C GLY A 287 0.57 5.18 -3.49
N MET A 288 1.32 4.12 -3.24
CA MET A 288 2.35 3.61 -4.15
C MET A 288 2.16 2.09 -4.27
N PRO A 289 1.68 1.60 -5.43
CA PRO A 289 1.35 0.18 -5.59
C PRO A 289 2.61 -0.67 -5.68
N LEU A 290 2.93 -1.41 -4.62
CA LEU A 290 4.09 -2.32 -4.56
C LEU A 290 4.11 -3.31 -5.73
N VAL A 291 2.93 -3.81 -6.10
CA VAL A 291 2.75 -4.79 -7.19
C VAL A 291 3.26 -4.31 -8.55
N LEU A 292 3.30 -2.98 -8.80
CA LEU A 292 3.92 -2.46 -10.02
C LEU A 292 5.45 -2.61 -9.98
N ALA A 293 6.08 -2.19 -8.89
CA ALA A 293 7.52 -2.35 -8.72
C ALA A 293 7.93 -3.83 -8.70
N GLU A 294 7.11 -4.68 -8.08
CA GLU A 294 7.27 -6.15 -8.10
C GLU A 294 7.21 -6.69 -9.54
N ALA A 295 6.16 -6.39 -10.29
CA ALA A 295 6.03 -6.82 -11.70
C ALA A 295 7.17 -6.29 -12.58
N MET A 296 7.58 -5.04 -12.38
CA MET A 296 8.71 -4.41 -13.09
C MET A 296 10.04 -5.12 -12.79
N SER A 297 10.24 -5.65 -11.58
CA SER A 297 11.46 -6.39 -11.21
C SER A 297 11.61 -7.71 -11.99
N TYR A 298 10.52 -8.26 -12.50
CA TYR A 298 10.51 -9.40 -13.42
C TYR A 298 10.45 -8.98 -14.90
N GLY A 299 10.61 -7.70 -15.20
CA GLY A 299 10.65 -7.16 -16.55
C GLY A 299 9.28 -7.18 -17.25
N LEU A 300 8.17 -7.16 -16.52
CA LEU A 300 6.87 -7.10 -17.18
C LEU A 300 6.57 -5.68 -17.71
N PRO A 301 6.15 -5.53 -18.98
CA PRO A 301 5.50 -4.32 -19.47
C PRO A 301 4.26 -3.99 -18.64
N ILE A 302 4.12 -2.75 -18.20
CA ILE A 302 3.03 -2.31 -17.35
C ILE A 302 2.00 -1.53 -18.16
N VAL A 303 0.72 -1.89 -18.02
CA VAL A 303 -0.43 -1.07 -18.44
C VAL A 303 -1.29 -0.79 -17.20
N ALA A 304 -1.52 0.47 -16.89
CA ALA A 304 -2.23 0.84 -15.67
C ALA A 304 -3.18 2.01 -15.89
N PHE A 305 -4.27 2.04 -15.13
CA PHE A 305 -5.05 3.26 -15.02
C PHE A 305 -4.25 4.37 -14.34
N GLU A 306 -4.38 5.59 -14.86
CA GLU A 306 -3.74 6.76 -14.32
C GLU A 306 -4.37 7.16 -12.99
N GLN A 307 -3.55 7.23 -11.98
CA GLN A 307 -3.83 7.79 -10.65
C GLN A 307 -2.47 8.09 -9.98
N SER A 308 -2.44 8.83 -8.88
CA SER A 308 -1.19 9.35 -8.31
C SER A 308 -0.10 8.27 -8.12
N GLY A 309 -0.46 7.10 -7.61
CA GLY A 309 0.49 6.02 -7.37
C GLY A 309 1.04 5.38 -8.64
N SER A 310 0.21 5.11 -9.66
CA SER A 310 0.71 4.57 -10.94
C SER A 310 1.50 5.61 -11.71
N SER A 311 1.04 6.87 -11.74
CA SER A 311 1.77 7.97 -12.39
C SER A 311 3.15 8.18 -11.77
N GLU A 312 3.28 8.06 -10.45
CA GLU A 312 4.57 8.13 -9.75
C GLU A 312 5.47 6.95 -10.11
N VAL A 313 4.99 5.71 -9.99
CA VAL A 313 5.79 4.52 -10.28
C VAL A 313 6.23 4.49 -11.75
N LEU A 314 5.34 4.85 -12.67
CA LEU A 314 5.62 4.85 -14.11
C LEU A 314 6.21 6.16 -14.62
N ALA A 315 6.54 7.12 -13.72
CA ALA A 315 7.09 8.44 -14.04
C ALA A 315 6.30 9.12 -15.17
N ALA A 316 5.01 9.35 -14.96
CA ALA A 316 4.06 9.96 -15.89
C ALA A 316 4.03 9.25 -17.27
N GLY A 317 4.12 7.92 -17.29
CA GLY A 317 4.05 7.10 -18.50
C GLY A 317 5.38 6.81 -19.20
N LYS A 318 6.50 7.33 -18.68
CA LYS A 318 7.82 7.05 -19.24
C LYS A 318 8.20 5.55 -19.19
N TYR A 319 7.78 4.84 -18.15
CA TYR A 319 8.19 3.45 -17.88
C TYR A 319 7.04 2.44 -18.00
N GLY A 320 5.94 2.83 -18.61
CA GLY A 320 4.77 1.98 -18.84
C GLY A 320 3.63 2.80 -19.45
N VAL A 321 2.53 2.15 -19.77
CA VAL A 321 1.37 2.79 -20.42
C VAL A 321 0.38 3.22 -19.34
N LEU A 322 0.06 4.51 -19.29
CA LEU A 322 -0.98 5.08 -18.45
C LEU A 322 -2.22 5.39 -19.28
N ILE A 323 -3.36 4.97 -18.78
CA ILE A 323 -4.67 5.13 -19.42
C ILE A 323 -5.60 5.88 -18.46
N GLU A 324 -6.45 6.74 -18.95
CA GLU A 324 -7.46 7.43 -18.16
C GLU A 324 -8.28 6.44 -17.32
N ASN A 325 -8.44 6.77 -16.02
CA ASN A 325 -9.07 5.86 -15.07
C ASN A 325 -10.52 5.54 -15.48
N GLY A 326 -10.78 4.26 -15.73
CA GLY A 326 -12.08 3.74 -16.15
C GLY A 326 -12.29 3.65 -17.66
N ASN A 327 -11.32 4.06 -18.49
CA ASN A 327 -11.39 3.92 -19.94
C ASN A 327 -11.00 2.49 -20.36
N ILE A 328 -11.99 1.59 -20.36
CA ILE A 328 -11.80 0.15 -20.64
C ILE A 328 -11.43 -0.09 -22.09
N ASP A 329 -11.95 0.69 -23.02
CA ASP A 329 -11.64 0.51 -24.44
C ASP A 329 -10.20 0.88 -24.76
N GLU A 330 -9.70 1.96 -24.19
CA GLU A 330 -8.32 2.40 -24.38
C GLU A 330 -7.31 1.45 -23.72
N ILE A 331 -7.59 0.96 -22.50
CA ILE A 331 -6.70 -0.01 -21.85
C ILE A 331 -6.68 -1.35 -22.60
N ALA A 332 -7.81 -1.76 -23.19
CA ALA A 332 -7.88 -2.94 -24.05
C ALA A 332 -7.03 -2.76 -25.31
N GLU A 333 -7.10 -1.61 -25.98
CA GLU A 333 -6.30 -1.35 -27.19
C GLU A 333 -4.78 -1.26 -26.87
N ALA A 334 -4.41 -0.66 -25.74
CA ALA A 334 -3.02 -0.65 -25.27
C ALA A 334 -2.49 -2.09 -25.07
N ILE A 335 -3.30 -2.95 -24.46
CA ILE A 335 -2.96 -4.37 -24.27
C ILE A 335 -2.90 -5.10 -25.61
N HIS A 336 -3.85 -4.88 -26.52
CA HIS A 336 -3.83 -5.48 -27.86
C HIS A 336 -2.59 -5.06 -28.66
N THR A 337 -2.14 -3.83 -28.51
CA THR A 337 -0.90 -3.35 -29.13
C THR A 337 0.31 -4.11 -28.60
N LEU A 338 0.42 -4.26 -27.29
CA LEU A 338 1.49 -5.06 -26.67
C LEU A 338 1.40 -6.55 -27.03
N ILE A 339 0.19 -7.10 -27.23
CA ILE A 339 -0.01 -8.48 -27.67
C ILE A 339 0.51 -8.69 -29.10
N ARG A 340 0.25 -7.76 -30.02
CA ARG A 340 0.65 -7.84 -31.42
C ARG A 340 2.12 -7.55 -31.64
N ASP A 341 2.72 -6.66 -30.85
CA ASP A 341 4.10 -6.18 -31.04
C ASP A 341 5.03 -6.71 -29.94
N THR A 342 5.80 -7.74 -30.28
CA THR A 342 6.78 -8.36 -29.37
C THR A 342 7.97 -7.44 -29.11
N GLU A 343 8.40 -6.64 -30.09
CA GLU A 343 9.52 -5.72 -29.90
C GLU A 343 9.13 -4.57 -28.96
N LEU A 344 7.92 -4.07 -29.07
CA LEU A 344 7.38 -3.10 -28.12
C LEU A 344 7.30 -3.69 -26.70
N ARG A 345 6.91 -4.95 -26.53
CA ARG A 345 6.96 -5.63 -25.22
C ARG A 345 8.39 -5.68 -24.67
N LYS A 346 9.37 -6.04 -25.48
CA LYS A 346 10.78 -6.06 -25.08
C LYS A 346 11.29 -4.65 -24.73
N HIS A 347 10.88 -3.64 -25.46
CA HIS A 347 11.20 -2.24 -25.14
C HIS A 347 10.69 -1.85 -23.75
N TYR A 348 9.42 -2.11 -23.44
CA TYR A 348 8.86 -1.84 -22.11
C TYR A 348 9.47 -2.75 -21.02
N GLN A 349 9.92 -3.95 -21.35
CA GLN A 349 10.69 -4.78 -20.43
C GLN A 349 11.96 -4.08 -19.96
N GLN A 350 12.74 -3.51 -20.89
CA GLN A 350 13.96 -2.78 -20.56
C GLN A 350 13.65 -1.54 -19.71
N LEU A 351 12.59 -0.81 -20.04
CA LEU A 351 12.14 0.34 -19.25
C LEU A 351 11.73 -0.06 -17.82
N SER A 352 11.00 -1.17 -17.65
CA SER A 352 10.65 -1.71 -16.34
C SER A 352 11.89 -2.05 -15.52
N LEU A 353 12.85 -2.77 -16.10
CA LEU A 353 14.11 -3.14 -15.44
C LEU A 353 14.98 -1.91 -15.10
N GLN A 354 14.92 -0.86 -15.92
CA GLN A 354 15.59 0.40 -15.60
C GLN A 354 14.94 1.12 -14.42
N ARG A 355 13.61 1.22 -14.41
CA ARG A 355 12.88 1.95 -13.36
C ARG A 355 12.99 1.31 -11.99
N VAL A 356 13.04 -0.01 -11.94
CA VAL A 356 13.06 -0.79 -10.71
C VAL A 356 14.22 -0.42 -9.77
N HIS A 357 15.33 0.05 -10.31
CA HIS A 357 16.48 0.53 -9.53
C HIS A 357 16.15 1.69 -8.58
N ASP A 358 15.11 2.48 -8.88
CA ASP A 358 14.68 3.57 -8.00
C ASP A 358 14.00 3.06 -6.72
N PHE A 359 13.57 1.80 -6.71
CA PHE A 359 12.85 1.15 -5.61
C PHE A 359 13.71 0.10 -4.87
N GLU A 360 15.01 0.05 -5.15
CA GLU A 360 15.92 -0.86 -4.44
C GLU A 360 16.03 -0.49 -2.97
N LEU A 361 15.95 -1.51 -2.10
CA LEU A 361 15.94 -1.36 -0.65
C LEU A 361 17.09 -0.51 -0.12
N ALA A 362 18.32 -0.76 -0.59
CA ALA A 362 19.50 0.00 -0.17
C ALA A 362 19.41 1.50 -0.47
N ARG A 363 18.78 1.88 -1.59
CA ARG A 363 18.55 3.28 -1.96
C ARG A 363 17.49 3.94 -1.07
N ILE A 364 16.42 3.20 -0.79
CA ILE A 364 15.34 3.66 0.07
C ILE A 364 15.84 3.84 1.51
N MET A 365 16.63 2.89 2.02
CA MET A 365 17.15 2.94 3.39
C MET A 365 18.07 4.14 3.64
N LYS A 366 18.86 4.57 2.67
CA LYS A 366 19.64 5.81 2.81
C LYS A 366 18.76 7.02 3.14
N ARG A 367 17.58 7.13 2.51
CA ARG A 367 16.63 8.21 2.79
C ARG A 367 15.94 8.06 4.14
N TRP A 368 15.68 6.82 4.57
CA TRP A 368 15.16 6.56 5.91
C TRP A 368 16.14 6.99 7.00
N GLU A 369 17.42 6.70 6.85
CA GLU A 369 18.47 7.11 7.80
C GLU A 369 18.58 8.64 7.93
N GLU A 370 18.35 9.39 6.84
CA GLU A 370 18.33 10.87 6.87
C GLU A 370 17.19 11.45 7.70
N VAL A 371 16.09 10.74 7.85
CA VAL A 371 14.89 11.21 8.56
C VAL A 371 14.72 10.57 9.93
N LEU A 372 15.52 9.62 10.30
CA LEU A 372 15.55 9.04 11.65
C LEU A 372 16.45 9.88 12.56
#